data_8af05468fa245befd72bd0bf755e162c
#
_entry.id   8af05468fa245befd72bd0bf755e162c
#
_cell.length_a   1.000
_cell.length_b   1.000
_cell.length_c   1.000
_cell.angle_alpha   90.00
_cell.angle_beta   90.00
_cell.angle_gamma   90.00
#
_symmetry.space_group_name_H-M   'P 1'
#
loop_
_entity.id
_entity.type
_entity.pdbx_description
1 polymer ?
#
loop_
_entity_poly.entity_id
_entity_poly.type
_entity_poly.pdbx_seq_one_letter_code
_entity_poly.pdbx_strand_id
1 'polypeptide(L)'
;MTTTSQPRRQAAFSSTSFSTLTALLRRSALLGVTALALAPAAHADDNQYSLWQQTKDRAANIWNQGDGALYLSGVAHHGRSTYSHEKLNELNEHAWGLGYGKTLRNERGDDESLYGFVIKDSHRHPQYMAGYAYEWVFPIAKTGLELGLGGTAMLMSRQDYFHSVPFPVPLPLASIGTQKAKIMFAYVPRLSSNKNNGDVLLIFGRIEM
;
A
#
# COMPACT_ATOMS: atom_id res chain seq x y z
N MET A 1 25.00 72.33 0.38
CA MET A 1 23.93 71.39 0.02
C MET A 1 24.54 69.99 0.02
N THR A 2 24.36 69.26 1.12
CA THR A 2 24.89 67.92 1.36
C THR A 2 23.76 66.95 1.34
N THR A 3 23.69 66.12 0.32
CA THR A 3 22.71 65.06 0.19
C THR A 3 23.23 63.74 0.77
N THR A 4 22.64 63.32 1.88
CA THR A 4 22.97 62.09 2.59
C THR A 4 22.15 60.94 1.95
N SER A 5 22.82 59.96 1.37
CA SER A 5 22.18 58.73 0.85
C SER A 5 22.14 57.68 1.96
N GLN A 6 20.94 57.21 2.28
CA GLN A 6 20.72 56.05 3.17
C GLN A 6 20.95 54.71 2.44
N PRO A 7 21.54 53.70 3.07
CA PRO A 7 21.68 52.37 2.48
C PRO A 7 20.40 51.55 2.66
N ARG A 8 19.95 50.97 1.56
CA ARG A 8 18.82 50.02 1.44
C ARG A 8 19.18 48.69 2.13
N ARG A 9 18.49 48.35 3.20
CA ARG A 9 18.60 47.03 3.83
C ARG A 9 17.96 45.96 2.90
N GLN A 10 18.77 45.06 2.38
CA GLN A 10 18.29 43.81 1.74
C GLN A 10 17.94 42.81 2.85
N ALA A 11 16.69 42.40 2.87
CA ALA A 11 16.24 41.28 3.72
C ALA A 11 16.73 39.97 3.11
N ALA A 12 17.64 39.30 3.80
CA ALA A 12 18.03 37.93 3.46
C ALA A 12 16.93 36.97 3.86
N PHE A 13 16.25 36.39 2.88
CA PHE A 13 15.37 35.25 3.09
C PHE A 13 16.24 34.02 3.38
N SER A 14 16.15 33.51 4.61
CA SER A 14 16.86 32.30 5.00
C SER A 14 16.17 31.07 4.43
N SER A 15 16.88 30.32 3.59
CA SER A 15 16.45 29.08 2.91
C SER A 15 16.49 27.83 3.79
N THR A 16 16.30 27.97 5.12
CA THR A 16 16.54 26.84 6.06
C THR A 16 15.28 26.06 6.45
N SER A 17 14.10 26.35 5.88
CA SER A 17 12.83 25.73 6.35
C SER A 17 12.35 24.53 5.56
N PHE A 18 12.92 24.21 4.40
CA PHE A 18 12.42 23.09 3.57
C PHE A 18 13.07 21.72 3.86
N SER A 19 14.29 21.70 4.41
CA SER A 19 15.00 20.44 4.68
C SER A 19 14.55 19.71 5.95
N THR A 20 14.03 20.44 6.93
CA THR A 20 13.56 19.86 8.20
C THR A 20 12.19 19.21 8.10
N LEU A 21 11.30 19.69 7.22
CA LEU A 21 9.97 19.11 7.03
C LEU A 21 10.04 17.75 6.33
N THR A 22 10.94 17.61 5.34
CA THR A 22 11.16 16.36 4.61
C THR A 22 11.79 15.26 5.47
N ALA A 23 12.62 15.64 6.45
CA ALA A 23 13.25 14.70 7.38
C ALA A 23 12.27 14.18 8.45
N LEU A 24 11.32 15.02 8.89
CA LEU A 24 10.26 14.61 9.83
C LEU A 24 9.24 13.66 9.18
N LEU A 25 8.83 13.92 7.94
CA LEU A 25 7.92 13.05 7.20
C LEU A 25 8.53 11.68 6.89
N ARG A 26 9.85 11.62 6.62
CA ARG A 26 10.55 10.33 6.41
C ARG A 26 10.67 9.49 7.69
N ARG A 27 10.79 10.10 8.87
CA ARG A 27 10.87 9.37 10.15
C ARG A 27 9.50 8.89 10.65
N SER A 28 8.43 9.62 10.36
CA SER A 28 7.07 9.24 10.77
C SER A 28 6.46 8.13 9.90
N ALA A 29 6.82 8.04 8.62
CA ALA A 29 6.35 6.97 7.75
C ALA A 29 6.98 5.60 8.07
N LEU A 30 8.23 5.58 8.60
CA LEU A 30 8.88 4.32 8.99
C LEU A 30 8.35 3.75 10.32
N LEU A 31 7.83 4.60 11.20
CA LEU A 31 7.30 4.17 12.50
C LEU A 31 5.85 3.64 12.43
N GLY A 32 5.09 4.01 11.39
CA GLY A 32 3.71 3.56 11.21
C GLY A 32 3.58 2.12 10.69
N VAL A 33 4.55 1.64 9.91
CA VAL A 33 4.50 0.29 9.31
C VAL A 33 5.00 -0.78 10.28
N THR A 34 5.88 -0.44 11.21
CA THR A 34 6.38 -1.37 12.24
C THR A 34 5.42 -1.57 13.40
N ALA A 35 4.48 -0.67 13.64
CA ALA A 35 3.52 -0.80 14.73
C ALA A 35 2.40 -1.82 14.46
N LEU A 36 2.16 -2.20 13.20
CA LEU A 36 1.15 -3.20 12.84
C LEU A 36 1.65 -4.64 12.96
N ALA A 37 2.98 -4.84 13.04
CA ALA A 37 3.61 -6.17 13.11
C ALA A 37 4.08 -6.56 14.52
N LEU A 38 4.04 -5.64 15.48
CA LEU A 38 4.45 -5.86 16.87
C LEU A 38 3.31 -5.50 17.83
N ALA A 39 2.19 -6.21 17.75
CA ALA A 39 1.32 -6.33 18.90
C ALA A 39 2.12 -7.09 19.99
N PRO A 40 2.27 -6.54 21.20
CA PRO A 40 3.06 -7.18 22.22
C PRO A 40 2.43 -8.52 22.60
N ALA A 41 3.22 -9.58 22.52
CA ALA A 41 2.92 -10.91 23.03
C ALA A 41 2.99 -10.94 24.56
N ALA A 42 2.37 -9.96 25.22
CA ALA A 42 2.38 -9.85 26.68
C ALA A 42 0.97 -9.51 27.17
N HIS A 43 0.11 -10.51 27.17
CA HIS A 43 -1.03 -10.81 28.05
C HIS A 43 -1.83 -11.94 27.37
N ALA A 44 -1.38 -13.18 27.61
CA ALA A 44 -1.66 -14.30 26.71
C ALA A 44 -2.85 -15.17 27.09
N ASP A 45 -3.79 -14.82 27.97
CA ASP A 45 -4.77 -15.84 28.34
C ASP A 45 -6.25 -15.56 28.02
N ASP A 46 -6.76 -14.34 28.13
CA ASP A 46 -8.18 -14.11 27.77
C ASP A 46 -8.38 -13.27 26.52
N ASN A 47 -7.42 -12.43 26.17
CA ASN A 47 -7.55 -11.48 25.06
C ASN A 47 -7.21 -12.07 23.69
N GLN A 48 -6.43 -13.15 23.62
CA GLN A 48 -6.02 -13.77 22.36
C GLN A 48 -7.18 -14.55 21.71
N TYR A 49 -7.98 -15.23 22.51
CA TYR A 49 -9.20 -15.88 22.01
C TYR A 49 -10.20 -14.85 21.50
N SER A 50 -10.33 -13.71 22.16
CA SER A 50 -11.22 -12.63 21.73
C SER A 50 -10.75 -11.98 20.42
N LEU A 51 -9.43 -11.75 20.21
CA LEU A 51 -8.89 -11.19 18.98
C LEU A 51 -9.05 -12.13 17.78
N TRP A 52 -8.79 -13.42 17.98
CA TRP A 52 -9.01 -14.43 16.95
C TRP A 52 -10.48 -14.55 16.57
N GLN A 53 -11.38 -14.55 17.52
CA GLN A 53 -12.80 -14.56 17.27
C GLN A 53 -13.26 -13.30 16.54
N GLN A 54 -12.85 -12.12 16.98
CA GLN A 54 -13.13 -10.85 16.29
C GLN A 54 -12.64 -10.85 14.86
N THR A 55 -11.45 -11.41 14.58
CA THR A 55 -10.89 -11.50 13.22
C THR A 55 -11.75 -12.43 12.34
N LYS A 56 -12.18 -13.58 12.86
CA LYS A 56 -13.07 -14.50 12.14
C LYS A 56 -14.43 -13.86 11.87
N ASP A 57 -15.02 -13.23 12.88
CA ASP A 57 -16.33 -12.60 12.74
C ASP A 57 -16.29 -11.43 11.75
N ARG A 58 -15.20 -10.65 11.74
CA ARG A 58 -14.96 -9.59 10.75
C ARG A 58 -14.83 -10.17 9.34
N ALA A 59 -14.03 -11.21 9.18
CA ALA A 59 -13.87 -11.88 7.89
C ALA A 59 -15.21 -12.50 7.40
N ALA A 60 -15.96 -13.13 8.28
CA ALA A 60 -17.28 -13.65 7.96
C ALA A 60 -18.26 -12.54 7.59
N ASN A 61 -18.23 -11.41 8.27
CA ASN A 61 -19.06 -10.25 7.95
C ASN A 61 -18.75 -9.70 6.56
N ILE A 62 -17.46 -9.48 6.23
CA ILE A 62 -17.04 -9.01 4.90
C ILE A 62 -17.48 -10.00 3.83
N TRP A 63 -17.32 -11.30 4.08
CA TRP A 63 -17.70 -12.33 3.10
C TRP A 63 -19.20 -12.41 2.85
N ASN A 64 -20.01 -12.26 3.89
CA ASN A 64 -21.46 -12.40 3.81
C ASN A 64 -22.17 -11.12 3.39
N GLN A 65 -21.69 -9.95 3.83
CA GLN A 65 -22.35 -8.67 3.64
C GLN A 65 -21.67 -7.78 2.56
N GLY A 66 -20.41 -8.07 2.21
CA GLY A 66 -19.67 -7.28 1.24
C GLY A 66 -20.14 -7.54 -0.19
N ASP A 67 -19.97 -6.53 -1.04
CA ASP A 67 -20.18 -6.64 -2.49
C ASP A 67 -19.07 -7.48 -3.14
N GLY A 68 -19.39 -8.19 -4.20
CA GLY A 68 -18.41 -8.88 -5.02
C GLY A 68 -17.45 -7.87 -5.66
N ALA A 69 -16.16 -8.17 -5.67
CA ALA A 69 -15.16 -7.31 -6.27
C ALA A 69 -14.23 -8.09 -7.20
N LEU A 70 -14.08 -7.58 -8.42
CA LEU A 70 -13.13 -8.08 -9.42
C LEU A 70 -11.85 -7.26 -9.34
N TYR A 71 -10.71 -7.94 -9.32
CA TYR A 71 -9.39 -7.33 -9.35
C TYR A 71 -8.70 -7.62 -10.67
N LEU A 72 -8.22 -6.57 -11.35
CA LEU A 72 -7.52 -6.64 -12.64
C LEU A 72 -6.16 -5.96 -12.51
N SER A 73 -5.07 -6.69 -12.69
CA SER A 73 -3.72 -6.15 -12.68
C SER A 73 -3.14 -6.05 -14.08
N GLY A 74 -2.23 -5.12 -14.28
CA GLY A 74 -1.54 -4.93 -15.54
C GLY A 74 -0.12 -4.40 -15.42
N VAL A 75 0.23 -3.73 -14.32
CA VAL A 75 1.52 -3.03 -14.20
C VAL A 75 2.18 -3.28 -12.85
N ALA A 76 3.46 -3.66 -12.90
CA ALA A 76 4.37 -3.67 -11.76
C ALA A 76 5.56 -2.77 -12.10
N HIS A 77 5.50 -1.52 -11.67
CA HIS A 77 6.55 -0.55 -11.95
C HIS A 77 7.72 -0.72 -10.98
N HIS A 78 8.90 -1.04 -11.50
CA HIS A 78 10.13 -1.18 -10.72
C HIS A 78 10.83 0.17 -10.57
N GLY A 79 11.28 0.49 -9.34
CA GLY A 79 11.92 1.77 -9.01
C GLY A 79 13.22 1.99 -9.79
N ARG A 80 13.23 3.01 -10.67
CA ARG A 80 14.36 3.34 -11.56
C ARG A 80 15.61 3.79 -10.79
N SER A 81 15.45 4.19 -9.53
CA SER A 81 16.56 4.59 -8.65
C SER A 81 17.17 3.42 -7.87
N THR A 82 16.48 2.27 -7.83
CA THR A 82 16.87 1.12 -7.02
C THR A 82 17.36 -0.06 -7.85
N TYR A 83 16.98 -0.14 -9.13
CA TYR A 83 17.43 -1.15 -10.07
C TYR A 83 18.40 -0.57 -11.10
N SER A 84 19.40 -1.35 -11.53
CA SER A 84 20.24 -1.00 -12.68
C SER A 84 19.47 -1.10 -13.99
N HIS A 85 19.89 -0.39 -15.02
CA HIS A 85 19.27 -0.45 -16.35
C HIS A 85 19.27 -1.87 -16.95
N GLU A 86 20.35 -2.62 -16.73
CA GLU A 86 20.46 -4.00 -17.17
C GLU A 86 19.40 -4.87 -16.51
N LYS A 87 19.25 -4.75 -15.18
CA LYS A 87 18.25 -5.52 -14.43
C LYS A 87 16.81 -5.15 -14.82
N LEU A 88 16.53 -3.87 -15.07
CA LEU A 88 15.21 -3.44 -15.52
C LEU A 88 14.80 -4.07 -16.86
N ASN A 89 15.76 -4.28 -17.77
CA ASN A 89 15.48 -4.92 -19.06
C ASN A 89 15.15 -6.42 -18.95
N GLU A 90 15.56 -7.07 -17.86
CA GLU A 90 15.24 -8.48 -17.59
C GLU A 90 13.85 -8.64 -16.93
N LEU A 91 13.36 -7.59 -16.25
CA LEU A 91 12.14 -7.67 -15.45
C LEU A 91 10.89 -7.42 -16.30
N ASN A 92 9.87 -8.22 -16.06
CA ASN A 92 8.57 -8.03 -16.65
C ASN A 92 7.76 -7.01 -15.85
N GLU A 93 7.44 -5.86 -16.44
CA GLU A 93 6.56 -4.86 -15.83
C GLU A 93 5.08 -5.08 -16.17
N HIS A 94 4.77 -6.01 -17.09
CA HIS A 94 3.40 -6.40 -17.42
C HIS A 94 2.89 -7.48 -16.47
N ALA A 95 2.49 -7.06 -15.27
CA ALA A 95 1.99 -7.94 -14.22
C ALA A 95 0.51 -8.29 -14.42
N TRP A 96 0.17 -8.83 -15.60
CA TRP A 96 -1.20 -9.23 -15.90
C TRP A 96 -1.71 -10.25 -14.87
N GLY A 97 -2.92 -10.02 -14.41
CA GLY A 97 -3.53 -10.90 -13.44
C GLY A 97 -4.99 -10.59 -13.15
N LEU A 98 -5.61 -11.54 -12.50
CA LEU A 98 -7.03 -11.53 -12.16
C LEU A 98 -7.19 -11.96 -10.71
N GLY A 99 -8.16 -11.35 -10.03
CA GLY A 99 -8.55 -11.74 -8.69
C GLY A 99 -10.03 -11.52 -8.45
N TYR A 100 -10.51 -12.13 -7.39
CA TYR A 100 -11.87 -11.96 -6.89
C TYR A 100 -11.84 -11.80 -5.38
N GLY A 101 -12.79 -11.05 -4.87
CA GLY A 101 -12.94 -10.83 -3.44
C GLY A 101 -14.30 -10.28 -3.06
N LYS A 102 -14.38 -9.85 -1.82
CA LYS A 102 -15.51 -9.15 -1.24
C LYS A 102 -15.03 -7.85 -0.63
N THR A 103 -15.75 -6.76 -0.85
CA THR A 103 -15.48 -5.46 -0.24
C THR A 103 -16.70 -5.00 0.53
N LEU A 104 -16.50 -4.59 1.76
CA LEU A 104 -17.52 -4.04 2.64
C LEU A 104 -17.18 -2.60 2.99
N ARG A 105 -18.10 -1.67 2.67
CA ARG A 105 -18.06 -0.31 3.21
C ARG A 105 -18.58 -0.35 4.63
N ASN A 106 -17.70 -0.15 5.61
CA ASN A 106 -18.09 -0.19 7.02
C ASN A 106 -18.85 1.06 7.47
N GLU A 107 -19.35 1.07 8.72
CA GLU A 107 -20.15 2.17 9.28
C GLU A 107 -19.41 3.51 9.34
N ARG A 108 -18.06 3.52 9.29
CA ARG A 108 -17.24 4.73 9.26
C ARG A 108 -17.07 5.29 7.84
N GLY A 109 -17.53 4.55 6.82
CA GLY A 109 -17.32 4.88 5.43
C GLY A 109 -15.98 4.41 4.87
N ASP A 110 -15.27 3.53 5.58
CA ASP A 110 -14.00 2.95 5.16
C ASP A 110 -14.22 1.62 4.44
N ASP A 111 -13.29 1.22 3.56
CA ASP A 111 -13.35 -0.04 2.83
C ASP A 111 -12.58 -1.15 3.54
N GLU A 112 -13.22 -2.28 3.70
CA GLU A 112 -12.63 -3.53 4.17
C GLU A 112 -12.78 -4.61 3.10
N SER A 113 -11.68 -5.27 2.72
CA SER A 113 -11.72 -6.26 1.63
C SER A 113 -11.07 -7.57 2.03
N LEU A 114 -11.67 -8.67 1.58
CA LEU A 114 -11.03 -9.98 1.50
C LEU A 114 -10.86 -10.34 0.03
N TYR A 115 -9.69 -10.80 -0.37
CA TYR A 115 -9.40 -11.07 -1.77
C TYR A 115 -8.45 -12.25 -1.99
N GLY A 116 -8.59 -12.87 -3.16
CA GLY A 116 -7.63 -13.77 -3.75
C GLY A 116 -7.24 -13.26 -5.13
N PHE A 117 -5.95 -13.30 -5.46
CA PHE A 117 -5.41 -12.64 -6.64
C PHE A 117 -4.24 -13.43 -7.22
N VAL A 118 -4.20 -13.62 -8.52
CA VAL A 118 -3.08 -14.22 -9.24
C VAL A 118 -2.58 -13.26 -10.30
N ILE A 119 -1.27 -13.01 -10.31
CA ILE A 119 -0.62 -12.15 -11.30
C ILE A 119 0.60 -12.87 -11.88
N LYS A 120 1.11 -12.38 -13.00
CA LYS A 120 2.45 -12.71 -13.47
C LYS A 120 3.46 -11.89 -12.69
N ASP A 121 4.46 -12.55 -12.10
CA ASP A 121 5.56 -11.88 -11.43
C ASP A 121 6.56 -11.27 -12.42
N SER A 122 7.63 -10.67 -11.90
CA SER A 122 8.68 -10.05 -12.69
C SER A 122 9.47 -11.04 -13.58
N HIS A 123 9.36 -12.34 -13.33
CA HIS A 123 9.97 -13.43 -14.11
C HIS A 123 8.95 -14.17 -14.97
N ARG A 124 7.72 -13.65 -15.09
CA ARG A 124 6.57 -14.22 -15.82
C ARG A 124 5.99 -15.50 -15.24
N HIS A 125 6.34 -15.84 -13.98
CA HIS A 125 5.74 -16.96 -13.26
C HIS A 125 4.46 -16.52 -12.55
N PRO A 126 3.53 -17.46 -12.27
CA PRO A 126 2.35 -17.14 -11.48
C PRO A 126 2.73 -16.85 -10.02
N GLN A 127 2.23 -15.73 -9.52
CA GLN A 127 2.31 -15.31 -8.13
C GLN A 127 0.91 -15.27 -7.55
N TYR A 128 0.68 -16.01 -6.48
CA TYR A 128 -0.61 -16.10 -5.80
C TYR A 128 -0.60 -15.24 -4.55
N MET A 129 -1.69 -14.53 -4.33
CA MET A 129 -1.88 -13.67 -3.17
C MET A 129 -3.29 -13.85 -2.64
N ALA A 130 -3.44 -13.91 -1.31
CA ALA A 130 -4.74 -13.87 -0.65
C ALA A 130 -4.59 -13.09 0.65
N GLY A 131 -5.52 -12.18 0.95
CA GLY A 131 -5.36 -11.31 2.08
C GLY A 131 -6.58 -10.48 2.46
N TYR A 132 -6.34 -9.66 3.46
CA TYR A 132 -7.24 -8.64 3.94
C TYR A 132 -6.66 -7.26 3.69
N ALA A 133 -7.49 -6.32 3.27
CA ALA A 133 -7.12 -4.91 3.11
C ALA A 133 -8.09 -4.02 3.88
N TYR A 134 -7.55 -2.93 4.41
CA TYR A 134 -8.29 -1.84 5.02
C TYR A 134 -7.85 -0.52 4.41
N GLU A 135 -8.81 0.31 4.00
CA GLU A 135 -8.57 1.64 3.46
C GLU A 135 -9.47 2.68 4.15
N TRP A 136 -8.85 3.69 4.74
CA TRP A 136 -9.55 4.92 5.10
C TRP A 136 -9.95 5.65 3.82
N VAL A 137 -11.21 6.00 3.71
CA VAL A 137 -11.77 6.60 2.49
C VAL A 137 -12.07 8.08 2.70
N PHE A 138 -11.55 8.90 1.81
CA PHE A 138 -11.68 10.36 1.82
C PHE A 138 -12.41 10.81 0.56
N PRO A 139 -13.70 11.20 0.66
CA PRO A 139 -14.44 11.73 -0.48
C PRO A 139 -13.83 13.03 -1.02
N ILE A 140 -13.71 13.14 -2.34
CA ILE A 140 -13.16 14.34 -3.01
C ILE A 140 -14.33 15.27 -3.36
N ALA A 141 -14.67 16.16 -2.45
CA ALA A 141 -15.72 17.17 -2.61
C ALA A 141 -16.98 16.60 -3.29
N LYS A 142 -17.55 17.34 -4.29
CA LYS A 142 -18.80 16.97 -4.99
C LYS A 142 -18.56 16.17 -6.28
N THR A 143 -17.40 15.52 -6.43
CA THR A 143 -17.02 14.86 -7.69
C THR A 143 -17.51 13.41 -7.80
N GLY A 144 -17.90 12.78 -6.69
CA GLY A 144 -18.16 11.35 -6.61
C GLY A 144 -16.89 10.49 -6.62
N LEU A 145 -15.70 11.13 -6.63
CA LEU A 145 -14.41 10.46 -6.48
C LEU A 145 -14.01 10.36 -5.02
N GLU A 146 -13.23 9.35 -4.71
CA GLU A 146 -12.68 9.05 -3.40
C GLU A 146 -11.19 8.77 -3.50
N LEU A 147 -10.45 9.19 -2.49
CA LEU A 147 -9.09 8.72 -2.21
C LEU A 147 -9.16 7.67 -1.11
N GLY A 148 -8.45 6.56 -1.28
CA GLY A 148 -8.24 5.56 -0.25
C GLY A 148 -6.77 5.58 0.20
N LEU A 149 -6.53 5.47 1.51
CA LEU A 149 -5.22 5.24 2.08
C LEU A 149 -5.32 4.14 3.12
N GLY A 150 -4.37 3.21 3.12
CA GLY A 150 -4.47 2.09 4.05
C GLY A 150 -3.35 1.08 3.92
N GLY A 151 -3.70 -0.17 4.16
CA GLY A 151 -2.76 -1.27 4.07
C GLY A 151 -3.42 -2.60 3.82
N THR A 152 -2.61 -3.56 3.43
CA THR A 152 -3.02 -4.96 3.29
C THR A 152 -2.07 -5.87 4.04
N ALA A 153 -2.62 -6.94 4.61
CA ALA A 153 -1.89 -8.09 5.11
C ALA A 153 -2.29 -9.31 4.27
N MET A 154 -1.33 -9.89 3.56
CA MET A 154 -1.61 -11.00 2.65
C MET A 154 -0.62 -12.15 2.83
N LEU A 155 -1.02 -13.33 2.44
CA LEU A 155 -0.15 -14.45 2.14
C LEU A 155 0.20 -14.39 0.66
N MET A 156 1.50 -14.40 0.36
CA MET A 156 2.03 -14.37 -1.00
C MET A 156 2.84 -15.63 -1.25
N SER A 157 2.64 -16.26 -2.41
CA SER A 157 3.43 -17.41 -2.86
C SER A 157 4.11 -17.05 -4.17
N ARG A 158 5.45 -17.22 -4.24
CA ARG A 158 6.29 -16.99 -5.43
C ARG A 158 7.27 -18.14 -5.62
N GLN A 159 7.59 -18.45 -6.89
CA GLN A 159 8.54 -19.55 -7.19
C GLN A 159 9.97 -19.25 -6.75
N ASP A 160 10.39 -18.00 -6.86
CA ASP A 160 11.74 -17.54 -6.51
C ASP A 160 11.94 -17.30 -5.00
N TYR A 161 10.87 -17.40 -4.20
CA TYR A 161 10.89 -17.22 -2.75
C TYR A 161 10.35 -18.46 -2.04
N PHE A 162 11.08 -18.93 -1.03
CA PHE A 162 10.69 -20.04 -0.14
C PHE A 162 10.13 -21.28 -0.86
N HIS A 163 10.57 -21.57 -2.09
CA HIS A 163 10.10 -22.72 -2.89
C HIS A 163 8.56 -22.74 -3.03
N SER A 164 7.97 -21.58 -3.29
CA SER A 164 6.52 -21.41 -3.40
C SER A 164 5.72 -21.59 -2.10
N VAL A 165 6.36 -21.70 -0.95
CA VAL A 165 5.64 -21.71 0.33
C VAL A 165 5.07 -20.32 0.59
N PRO A 166 3.77 -20.18 0.90
CA PRO A 166 3.17 -18.88 1.19
C PRO A 166 3.81 -18.21 2.42
N PHE A 167 4.10 -16.93 2.32
CA PHE A 167 4.67 -16.11 3.40
C PHE A 167 3.86 -14.81 3.60
N PRO A 168 3.81 -14.30 4.84
CA PRO A 168 3.05 -13.09 5.13
C PRO A 168 3.76 -11.83 4.61
N VAL A 169 2.99 -10.94 3.97
CA VAL A 169 3.48 -9.66 3.42
C VAL A 169 2.51 -8.54 3.80
N PRO A 170 2.89 -7.61 4.67
CA PRO A 170 2.17 -6.37 4.86
C PRO A 170 2.62 -5.32 3.85
N LEU A 171 1.68 -4.63 3.17
CA LEU A 171 1.98 -3.56 2.22
C LEU A 171 1.09 -2.35 2.47
N PRO A 172 1.61 -1.12 2.30
CA PRO A 172 0.79 0.07 2.22
C PRO A 172 -0.02 0.07 0.92
N LEU A 173 -1.25 0.57 1.00
CA LEU A 173 -2.17 0.75 -0.10
C LEU A 173 -2.56 2.21 -0.24
N ALA A 174 -2.78 2.63 -1.48
CA ALA A 174 -3.52 3.84 -1.82
C ALA A 174 -4.47 3.54 -2.97
N SER A 175 -5.54 4.30 -3.08
CA SER A 175 -6.48 4.15 -4.19
C SER A 175 -7.09 5.50 -4.59
N ILE A 176 -7.57 5.55 -5.83
CA ILE A 176 -8.35 6.67 -6.36
C ILE A 176 -9.42 6.14 -7.30
N GLY A 177 -10.62 6.69 -7.22
CA GLY A 177 -11.73 6.31 -8.10
C GLY A 177 -13.08 6.64 -7.49
N THR A 178 -14.10 5.92 -7.91
CA THR A 178 -15.43 5.94 -7.30
C THR A 178 -15.55 4.78 -6.32
N GLN A 179 -16.61 4.74 -5.52
CA GLN A 179 -16.89 3.58 -4.66
C GLN A 179 -16.86 2.26 -5.47
N LYS A 180 -17.46 2.26 -6.66
CA LYS A 180 -17.61 1.05 -7.49
C LYS A 180 -16.40 0.69 -8.34
N ALA A 181 -15.51 1.63 -8.63
CA ALA A 181 -14.34 1.39 -9.47
C ALA A 181 -13.16 2.26 -9.00
N LYS A 182 -12.09 1.62 -8.56
CA LYS A 182 -10.87 2.28 -8.07
C LYS A 182 -9.62 1.76 -8.78
N ILE A 183 -8.68 2.65 -9.03
CA ILE A 183 -7.29 2.29 -9.31
C ILE A 183 -6.59 2.19 -7.96
N MET A 184 -5.95 1.05 -7.75
CA MET A 184 -5.28 0.67 -6.51
C MET A 184 -3.77 0.69 -6.72
N PHE A 185 -3.04 1.09 -5.70
CA PHE A 185 -1.57 1.17 -5.68
C PHE A 185 -1.06 0.43 -4.45
N ALA A 186 -0.32 -0.67 -4.64
CA ALA A 186 0.36 -1.38 -3.56
C ALA A 186 1.87 -1.16 -3.70
N TYR A 187 2.52 -0.65 -2.66
CA TYR A 187 3.95 -0.37 -2.69
C TYR A 187 4.73 -1.44 -1.92
N VAL A 188 5.62 -2.10 -2.63
CA VAL A 188 6.58 -3.06 -2.08
C VAL A 188 7.90 -2.35 -1.82
N PRO A 189 8.26 -2.05 -0.57
CA PRO A 189 9.49 -1.34 -0.27
C PRO A 189 10.72 -2.22 -0.48
N ARG A 190 11.85 -1.61 -0.79
CA ARG A 190 13.15 -2.26 -0.74
C ARG A 190 13.49 -2.64 0.70
N LEU A 191 13.68 -3.93 0.99
CA LEU A 191 13.94 -4.41 2.34
C LEU A 191 15.44 -4.57 2.63
N SER A 192 16.17 -5.29 1.79
CA SER A 192 17.64 -5.47 1.88
C SER A 192 18.17 -6.08 0.59
N SER A 193 19.49 -6.03 0.38
CA SER A 193 20.14 -6.57 -0.82
C SER A 193 19.88 -8.07 -1.06
N ASN A 194 19.55 -8.83 -0.02
CA ASN A 194 19.34 -10.28 -0.12
C ASN A 194 17.87 -10.69 -0.16
N LYS A 195 16.92 -9.77 0.12
CA LYS A 195 15.49 -10.10 0.21
C LYS A 195 14.61 -9.41 -0.82
N ASN A 196 14.96 -8.18 -1.18
CA ASN A 196 14.30 -7.44 -2.25
C ASN A 196 15.23 -6.32 -2.70
N ASN A 197 15.84 -6.46 -3.87
CA ASN A 197 16.88 -5.56 -4.35
C ASN A 197 16.38 -4.19 -4.80
N GLY A 198 15.06 -3.99 -4.88
CA GLY A 198 14.48 -2.72 -5.27
C GLY A 198 13.06 -2.58 -4.78
N ASP A 199 12.48 -1.43 -5.02
CA ASP A 199 11.07 -1.15 -4.74
C ASP A 199 10.20 -1.41 -5.97
N VAL A 200 8.94 -1.81 -5.73
CA VAL A 200 7.96 -2.08 -6.79
C VAL A 200 6.64 -1.42 -6.44
N LEU A 201 6.07 -0.71 -7.40
CA LEU A 201 4.70 -0.21 -7.33
C LEU A 201 3.79 -1.09 -8.20
N LEU A 202 2.92 -1.85 -7.57
CA LEU A 202 1.89 -2.62 -8.25
C LEU A 202 0.65 -1.74 -8.45
N ILE A 203 0.18 -1.63 -9.70
CA ILE A 203 -1.00 -0.87 -10.08
C ILE A 203 -2.06 -1.84 -10.62
N PHE A 204 -3.25 -1.81 -10.04
CA PHE A 204 -4.36 -2.68 -10.40
C PHE A 204 -5.71 -1.99 -10.23
N GLY A 205 -6.74 -2.49 -10.90
CA GLY A 205 -8.11 -2.03 -10.76
C GLY A 205 -8.91 -2.90 -9.80
N ARG A 206 -9.83 -2.30 -9.04
CA ARG A 206 -10.91 -2.96 -8.31
C ARG A 206 -12.24 -2.49 -8.88
N ILE A 207 -13.12 -3.41 -9.22
CA ILE A 207 -14.47 -3.14 -9.73
C ILE A 207 -15.46 -3.90 -8.86
N GLU A 208 -16.35 -3.20 -8.17
CA GLU A 208 -17.42 -3.78 -7.38
C GLU A 208 -18.65 -4.10 -8.26
N MET A 209 -19.25 -5.25 -8.00
CA MET A 209 -20.39 -5.79 -8.76
C MET A 209 -21.67 -5.81 -7.93
#